data_54a98a97980a4d2550f5dbc98aba90e1
#
_entry.id   54a98a97980a4d2550f5dbc98aba90e1
#
_cell.length_a   1.000
_cell.length_b   1.000
_cell.length_c   1.000
_cell.angle_alpha   90.00
_cell.angle_beta   90.00
_cell.angle_gamma   90.00
#
_symmetry.space_group_name_H-M   'P 1'
#
loop_
_entity.id
_entity.type
_entity.pdbx_description
1 polymer ?
#
loop_
_entity_poly.entity_id
_entity_poly.type
_entity_poly.pdbx_seq_one_letter_code
_entity_poly.pdbx_strand_id
1 'polypeptide(L)'
;MRRNIALRLQYDGTAYHGWQVQKTDVTVAETLERALTKVCGEPIKVVGCGRTDVGVHAKRYCANFRTDCTIPIDRVPLAVNARLPADIAVVDAVAAPEDFNAIGSCIQKEYVYQIYNSRIRDAFLEHRVCFYPQPLDFARLARAGRAFEGTHDFAAVRSVGTETRTTVRTVHWCRAERDGPLISIAVCADGFLYNMVRAIVGTMVYASYGKIEPEAIPALLATRDRRLTGPTMPPQGLYLNRVWYDGAVGDMMNQA
;
A
#
# COMPACT_ATOMS: atom_id res chain seq x y z
N MET A 1 7.26 9.68 31.22
CA MET A 1 8.24 9.22 30.21
C MET A 1 7.48 9.01 28.91
N ARG A 2 7.87 9.70 27.86
CA ARG A 2 7.17 9.70 26.57
C ARG A 2 7.26 8.32 25.93
N ARG A 3 6.11 7.67 25.71
CA ARG A 3 6.03 6.32 25.13
C ARG A 3 5.97 6.42 23.61
N ASN A 4 6.61 5.49 22.90
CA ASN A 4 6.41 5.26 21.48
C ASN A 4 5.46 4.06 21.30
N ILE A 5 4.34 4.26 20.63
CA ILE A 5 3.31 3.24 20.43
C ILE A 5 3.16 3.00 18.94
N ALA A 6 3.33 1.75 18.51
CA ALA A 6 3.04 1.31 17.17
C ALA A 6 1.60 0.77 17.07
N LEU A 7 0.94 1.08 15.98
CA LEU A 7 -0.43 0.70 15.66
C LEU A 7 -0.46 -0.14 14.39
N ARG A 8 -1.26 -1.20 14.38
CA ARG A 8 -1.70 -1.89 13.18
C ARG A 8 -3.07 -1.36 12.79
N LEU A 9 -3.18 -0.84 11.56
CA LEU A 9 -4.38 -0.21 11.04
C LEU A 9 -4.90 -0.95 9.81
N GLN A 10 -6.20 -0.80 9.58
CA GLN A 10 -6.82 -1.05 8.28
C GLN A 10 -7.71 0.12 7.90
N TYR A 11 -7.82 0.40 6.60
CA TYR A 11 -8.72 1.45 6.11
C TYR A 11 -9.19 1.22 4.67
N ASP A 12 -10.42 1.63 4.43
CA ASP A 12 -10.96 1.88 3.10
C ASP A 12 -10.57 3.30 2.67
N GLY A 13 -9.74 3.41 1.63
CA GLY A 13 -9.21 4.69 1.16
C GLY A 13 -10.17 5.51 0.29
N THR A 14 -11.37 4.99 -0.03
CA THR A 14 -12.30 5.56 -1.01
C THR A 14 -12.64 7.03 -0.73
N ALA A 15 -12.85 7.38 0.55
CA ALA A 15 -13.23 8.73 0.98
C ALA A 15 -12.04 9.65 1.29
N TYR A 16 -10.80 9.19 1.06
CA TYR A 16 -9.60 9.89 1.51
C TYR A 16 -8.68 10.30 0.37
N HIS A 17 -8.09 11.48 0.51
CA HIS A 17 -7.02 11.95 -0.38
C HIS A 17 -5.66 11.37 0.02
N GLY A 18 -5.66 10.03 0.26
CA GLY A 18 -4.49 9.26 0.64
C GLY A 18 -4.11 9.39 2.11
N TRP A 19 -2.89 8.96 2.43
CA TRP A 19 -2.39 8.96 3.81
C TRP A 19 -1.98 10.35 4.32
N GLN A 20 -1.17 11.06 3.54
CA GLN A 20 -0.43 12.24 3.98
C GLN A 20 -1.34 13.44 4.25
N VAL A 21 -1.23 14.04 5.44
CA VAL A 21 -1.95 15.29 5.81
C VAL A 21 -1.76 16.37 4.74
N GLN A 22 -2.86 16.98 4.32
CA GLN A 22 -2.94 18.06 3.33
C GLN A 22 -3.74 19.24 3.89
N LYS A 23 -3.63 20.40 3.24
CA LYS A 23 -4.28 21.63 3.74
C LYS A 23 -5.79 21.65 3.50
N THR A 24 -6.27 21.04 2.42
CA THR A 24 -7.64 21.21 1.90
C THR A 24 -8.45 19.93 1.92
N ASP A 25 -7.80 18.76 2.03
CA ASP A 25 -8.45 17.49 1.79
C ASP A 25 -8.38 16.58 3.01
N VAL A 26 -9.43 15.78 3.22
CA VAL A 26 -9.49 14.80 4.31
C VAL A 26 -8.55 13.64 4.01
N THR A 27 -7.68 13.32 4.96
CA THR A 27 -6.68 12.25 4.84
C THR A 27 -6.75 11.26 5.99
N VAL A 28 -6.25 10.04 5.76
CA VAL A 28 -6.25 8.99 6.79
C VAL A 28 -5.42 9.42 8.00
N ALA A 29 -4.22 9.98 7.79
CA ALA A 29 -3.35 10.41 8.89
C ALA A 29 -3.99 11.51 9.75
N GLU A 30 -4.60 12.53 9.13
CA GLU A 30 -5.28 13.60 9.87
C GLU A 30 -6.45 13.06 10.70
N THR A 31 -7.25 12.17 10.12
CA THR A 31 -8.39 11.55 10.82
C THR A 31 -7.93 10.74 12.02
N LEU A 32 -6.84 9.96 11.88
CA LEU A 32 -6.22 9.21 12.97
C LEU A 32 -5.63 10.14 14.04
N GLU A 33 -4.90 11.20 13.64
CA GLU A 33 -4.32 12.19 14.56
C GLU A 33 -5.40 12.85 15.42
N ARG A 34 -6.54 13.23 14.81
CA ARG A 34 -7.67 13.83 15.55
C ARG A 34 -8.27 12.85 16.58
N ALA A 35 -8.43 11.58 16.21
CA ALA A 35 -8.93 10.56 17.14
C ALA A 35 -7.95 10.33 18.30
N LEU A 36 -6.67 10.16 18.01
CA LEU A 36 -5.60 9.99 19.03
C LEU A 36 -5.48 11.20 19.94
N THR A 37 -5.52 12.42 19.41
CA THR A 37 -5.49 13.66 20.18
C THR A 37 -6.62 13.73 21.21
N LYS A 38 -7.84 13.31 20.82
CA LYS A 38 -8.99 13.24 21.75
C LYS A 38 -8.83 12.17 22.82
N VAL A 39 -8.22 11.03 22.49
CA VAL A 39 -7.99 9.92 23.43
C VAL A 39 -6.86 10.23 24.39
N CYS A 40 -5.76 10.80 23.89
CA CYS A 40 -4.56 11.08 24.71
C CYS A 40 -4.65 12.40 25.50
N GLY A 41 -5.55 13.32 25.11
CA GLY A 41 -5.67 14.64 25.74
C GLY A 41 -4.53 15.60 25.38
N GLU A 42 -3.71 15.28 24.40
CA GLU A 42 -2.58 16.08 23.91
C GLU A 42 -2.48 16.01 22.37
N PRO A 43 -1.89 17.02 21.71
CA PRO A 43 -1.69 16.98 20.26
C PRO A 43 -0.80 15.81 19.84
N ILE A 44 -1.33 14.94 18.98
CA ILE A 44 -0.63 13.76 18.46
C ILE A 44 -0.30 13.95 16.97
N LYS A 45 0.92 13.55 16.60
CA LYS A 45 1.37 13.37 15.22
C LYS A 45 1.75 11.92 14.98
N VAL A 46 1.30 11.37 13.85
CA VAL A 46 1.60 9.99 13.47
C VAL A 46 2.68 9.93 12.39
N VAL A 47 3.52 8.91 12.48
CA VAL A 47 4.46 8.52 11.43
C VAL A 47 3.95 7.24 10.80
N GLY A 48 3.58 7.27 9.52
CA GLY A 48 3.11 6.08 8.79
C GLY A 48 4.23 5.35 8.06
N CYS A 49 4.03 4.08 7.75
CA CYS A 49 5.02 3.23 7.06
C CYS A 49 5.26 3.63 5.60
N GLY A 50 4.46 4.49 5.04
CA GLY A 50 4.59 4.99 3.67
C GLY A 50 3.37 5.80 3.25
N ARG A 51 3.47 6.51 2.13
CA ARG A 51 2.32 7.22 1.57
C ARG A 51 1.48 6.24 0.76
N THR A 52 0.15 6.38 0.87
CA THR A 52 -0.80 5.80 -0.08
C THR A 52 -1.47 6.93 -0.85
N ASP A 53 -1.78 6.69 -2.12
CA ASP A 53 -2.44 7.66 -2.99
C ASP A 53 -3.94 7.78 -2.67
N VAL A 54 -4.59 8.78 -3.27
CA VAL A 54 -6.06 8.94 -3.23
C VAL A 54 -6.74 7.65 -3.65
N GLY A 55 -7.70 7.18 -2.84
CA GLY A 55 -8.49 5.98 -3.13
C GLY A 55 -7.78 4.64 -2.93
N VAL A 56 -6.53 4.63 -2.44
CA VAL A 56 -5.77 3.40 -2.14
C VAL A 56 -6.11 2.92 -0.72
N HIS A 57 -6.34 1.62 -0.57
CA HIS A 57 -6.70 0.98 0.69
C HIS A 57 -5.49 0.41 1.44
N ALA A 58 -5.70 0.01 2.68
CA ALA A 58 -4.74 -0.78 3.44
C ALA A 58 -5.43 -1.84 4.29
N LYS A 59 -4.87 -3.05 4.31
CA LYS A 59 -5.30 -4.16 5.17
C LYS A 59 -4.45 -4.27 6.44
N ARG A 60 -3.15 -3.97 6.34
CA ARG A 60 -2.20 -4.02 7.46
C ARG A 60 -1.21 -2.85 7.33
N TYR A 61 -1.67 -1.67 7.69
CA TYR A 61 -0.84 -0.47 7.70
C TYR A 61 -0.20 -0.30 9.09
N CYS A 62 1.06 0.07 9.15
CA CYS A 62 1.74 0.41 10.38
C CYS A 62 1.89 1.92 10.52
N ALA A 63 1.54 2.45 11.69
CA ALA A 63 1.89 3.80 12.09
C ALA A 63 2.39 3.82 13.53
N ASN A 64 3.23 4.77 13.90
CA ASN A 64 3.60 4.99 15.28
C ASN A 64 3.39 6.45 15.69
N PHE A 65 3.22 6.66 16.99
CA PHE A 65 3.11 7.98 17.60
C PHE A 65 3.75 8.01 18.99
N ARG A 66 4.09 9.20 19.44
CA ARG A 66 4.67 9.43 20.76
C ARG A 66 3.70 10.17 21.66
N THR A 67 3.56 9.71 22.93
CA THR A 67 2.61 10.27 23.88
C THR A 67 3.10 10.14 25.32
N ASP A 68 2.68 11.07 26.19
CA ASP A 68 2.79 10.97 27.64
C ASP A 68 1.52 10.37 28.30
N CYS A 69 0.47 10.14 27.50
CA CYS A 69 -0.78 9.52 27.95
C CYS A 69 -0.52 8.15 28.59
N THR A 70 -1.21 7.87 29.69
CA THR A 70 -1.03 6.65 30.50
C THR A 70 -2.01 5.53 30.17
N ILE A 71 -2.86 5.70 29.14
CA ILE A 71 -3.81 4.65 28.74
C ILE A 71 -3.09 3.31 28.54
N PRO A 72 -3.60 2.18 29.08
CA PRO A 72 -3.06 0.85 28.81
C PRO A 72 -3.02 0.56 27.31
N ILE A 73 -1.94 -0.05 26.83
CA ILE A 73 -1.71 -0.23 25.37
C ILE A 73 -2.79 -1.13 24.77
N ASP A 74 -3.22 -2.16 25.46
CA ASP A 74 -4.32 -3.06 25.06
C ASP A 74 -5.68 -2.33 24.92
N ARG A 75 -5.83 -1.17 25.56
CA ARG A 75 -7.03 -0.33 25.48
C ARG A 75 -6.98 0.71 24.36
N VAL A 76 -5.80 0.99 23.81
CA VAL A 76 -5.63 1.99 22.74
C VAL A 76 -6.53 1.69 21.54
N PRO A 77 -6.59 0.46 20.96
CA PRO A 77 -7.47 0.17 19.83
C PRO A 77 -8.93 0.49 20.11
N LEU A 78 -9.45 0.07 21.27
CA LEU A 78 -10.85 0.29 21.63
C LEU A 78 -11.17 1.78 21.79
N ALA A 79 -10.30 2.51 22.50
CA ALA A 79 -10.50 3.94 22.75
C ALA A 79 -10.44 4.78 21.47
N VAL A 80 -9.50 4.43 20.57
CA VAL A 80 -9.32 5.17 19.30
C VAL A 80 -10.44 4.83 18.32
N ASN A 81 -10.85 3.57 18.20
CA ASN A 81 -11.95 3.14 17.32
C ASN A 81 -13.29 3.78 17.72
N ALA A 82 -13.52 4.06 19.01
CA ALA A 82 -14.70 4.80 19.45
C ALA A 82 -14.75 6.27 18.93
N ARG A 83 -13.68 6.76 18.32
CA ARG A 83 -13.52 8.12 17.77
C ARG A 83 -13.26 8.16 16.27
N LEU A 84 -12.97 7.00 15.67
CA LEU A 84 -12.73 6.84 14.24
C LEU A 84 -14.05 6.62 13.49
N PRO A 85 -14.14 7.05 12.22
CA PRO A 85 -15.21 6.62 11.32
C PRO A 85 -15.05 5.12 10.98
N ALA A 86 -16.11 4.51 10.48
CA ALA A 86 -16.19 3.06 10.24
C ALA A 86 -15.20 2.54 9.17
N ASP A 87 -14.67 3.42 8.33
CA ASP A 87 -13.75 3.10 7.24
C ASP A 87 -12.26 3.12 7.66
N ILE A 88 -11.96 3.46 8.93
CA ILE A 88 -10.62 3.33 9.52
C ILE A 88 -10.74 2.55 10.83
N ALA A 89 -9.91 1.52 11.03
CA ALA A 89 -9.84 0.80 12.27
C ALA A 89 -8.39 0.60 12.74
N VAL A 90 -8.15 0.82 14.04
CA VAL A 90 -6.95 0.35 14.75
C VAL A 90 -7.23 -1.07 15.20
N VAL A 91 -6.47 -2.02 14.66
CA VAL A 91 -6.66 -3.46 14.95
C VAL A 91 -5.87 -3.88 16.17
N ASP A 92 -4.66 -3.31 16.32
CA ASP A 92 -3.76 -3.69 17.40
C ASP A 92 -2.80 -2.54 17.74
N ALA A 93 -2.19 -2.61 18.94
CA ALA A 93 -1.21 -1.64 19.42
C ALA A 93 -0.15 -2.32 20.28
N VAL A 94 1.12 -1.94 20.11
CA VAL A 94 2.21 -2.41 20.98
C VAL A 94 3.13 -1.25 21.40
N ALA A 95 3.84 -1.41 22.53
CA ALA A 95 4.97 -0.56 22.85
C ALA A 95 6.08 -0.78 21.83
N ALA A 96 6.51 0.28 21.18
CA ALA A 96 7.63 0.24 20.25
C ALA A 96 8.91 0.76 20.93
N PRO A 97 10.11 0.33 20.48
CA PRO A 97 11.36 0.92 20.90
C PRO A 97 11.36 2.45 20.71
N GLU A 98 12.17 3.14 21.51
CA GLU A 98 12.20 4.61 21.47
C GLU A 98 12.63 5.14 20.09
N ASP A 99 13.56 4.46 19.44
CA ASP A 99 14.09 4.77 18.11
C ASP A 99 13.23 4.26 16.95
N PHE A 100 12.19 3.46 17.24
CA PHE A 100 11.31 2.93 16.19
C PHE A 100 10.62 4.04 15.41
N ASN A 101 10.64 3.91 14.08
CA ASN A 101 9.99 4.78 13.13
C ASN A 101 9.34 3.93 12.03
N ALA A 102 8.02 4.03 11.88
CA ALA A 102 7.25 3.14 10.99
C ALA A 102 7.73 3.15 9.53
N ILE A 103 8.31 4.24 9.03
CA ILE A 103 8.90 4.27 7.69
C ILE A 103 10.38 3.87 7.69
N GLY A 104 11.16 4.34 8.67
CA GLY A 104 12.61 4.11 8.73
C GLY A 104 12.98 2.70 9.14
N SER A 105 12.19 2.06 10.01
CA SER A 105 12.41 0.69 10.48
C SER A 105 11.77 -0.38 9.59
N CYS A 106 11.12 0.02 8.49
CA CYS A 106 10.44 -0.91 7.59
C CYS A 106 11.43 -1.70 6.75
N ILE A 107 11.34 -3.05 6.78
CA ILE A 107 12.21 -3.96 6.03
C ILE A 107 11.73 -4.11 4.59
N GLN A 108 10.45 -4.43 4.42
CA GLN A 108 9.80 -4.60 3.12
C GLN A 108 8.29 -4.41 3.22
N LYS A 109 7.65 -4.21 2.08
CA LYS A 109 6.21 -4.01 1.96
C LYS A 109 5.65 -4.84 0.84
N GLU A 110 4.43 -5.31 1.03
CA GLU A 110 3.65 -5.96 -0.02
C GLU A 110 2.40 -5.15 -0.32
N TYR A 111 2.18 -4.90 -1.58
CA TYR A 111 0.91 -4.43 -2.11
C TYR A 111 0.22 -5.54 -2.87
N VAL A 112 -1.10 -5.57 -2.78
CA VAL A 112 -1.95 -6.43 -3.61
C VAL A 112 -2.82 -5.54 -4.48
N TYR A 113 -2.83 -5.80 -5.78
CA TYR A 113 -3.74 -5.16 -6.72
C TYR A 113 -4.81 -6.16 -7.16
N GLN A 114 -6.08 -5.78 -7.06
CA GLN A 114 -7.20 -6.63 -7.41
C GLN A 114 -7.88 -6.15 -8.70
N ILE A 115 -8.01 -7.07 -9.67
CA ILE A 115 -8.72 -6.86 -10.93
C ILE A 115 -9.93 -7.80 -10.95
N TYR A 116 -11.13 -7.25 -11.15
CA TYR A 116 -12.31 -8.05 -11.46
C TYR A 116 -12.47 -8.14 -12.97
N ASN A 117 -12.00 -9.27 -13.54
CA ASN A 117 -11.95 -9.51 -14.99
C ASN A 117 -13.20 -10.26 -15.43
N SER A 118 -14.27 -9.52 -15.71
CA SER A 118 -15.58 -10.03 -16.12
C SER A 118 -16.24 -9.06 -17.09
N ARG A 119 -17.10 -9.55 -17.97
CA ARG A 119 -17.88 -8.70 -18.89
C ARG A 119 -18.89 -7.81 -18.18
N ILE A 120 -19.36 -8.22 -17.00
CA ILE A 120 -20.35 -7.52 -16.19
C ILE A 120 -19.69 -7.19 -14.85
N ARG A 121 -19.87 -5.95 -14.36
CA ARG A 121 -19.40 -5.53 -13.04
C ARG A 121 -20.17 -6.25 -11.92
N ASP A 122 -19.52 -6.36 -10.76
CA ASP A 122 -20.14 -6.75 -9.51
C ASP A 122 -20.36 -5.49 -8.65
N ALA A 123 -21.61 -5.19 -8.30
CA ALA A 123 -21.95 -3.99 -7.53
C ALA A 123 -21.43 -4.02 -6.08
N PHE A 124 -21.19 -5.22 -5.51
CA PHE A 124 -20.63 -5.35 -4.15
C PHE A 124 -19.11 -5.14 -4.10
N LEU A 125 -18.45 -5.15 -5.27
CA LEU A 125 -17.01 -4.89 -5.41
C LEU A 125 -16.70 -3.45 -5.85
N GLU A 126 -17.72 -2.59 -5.94
CA GLU A 126 -17.53 -1.19 -6.30
C GLU A 126 -16.55 -0.50 -5.32
N HIS A 127 -15.62 0.30 -5.86
CA HIS A 127 -14.51 0.94 -5.13
C HIS A 127 -13.50 0.00 -4.44
N ARG A 128 -13.62 -1.33 -4.62
CA ARG A 128 -12.75 -2.33 -3.97
C ARG A 128 -11.86 -3.10 -4.92
N VAL A 129 -12.17 -3.06 -6.21
CA VAL A 129 -11.41 -3.73 -7.28
C VAL A 129 -11.33 -2.83 -8.50
N CYS A 130 -10.37 -3.07 -9.38
CA CYS A 130 -10.37 -2.52 -10.72
C CYS A 130 -11.25 -3.40 -11.61
N PHE A 131 -12.43 -2.93 -11.98
CA PHE A 131 -13.25 -3.61 -12.98
C PHE A 131 -12.58 -3.55 -14.36
N TYR A 132 -12.42 -4.70 -15.01
CA TYR A 132 -11.76 -4.81 -16.30
C TYR A 132 -12.53 -5.74 -17.23
N PRO A 133 -13.34 -5.22 -18.19
CA PRO A 133 -14.26 -6.03 -18.99
C PRO A 133 -13.61 -6.82 -20.13
N GLN A 134 -12.44 -6.40 -20.63
CA GLN A 134 -11.75 -7.10 -21.69
C GLN A 134 -11.07 -8.37 -21.16
N PRO A 135 -11.14 -9.51 -21.87
CA PRO A 135 -10.44 -10.73 -21.48
C PRO A 135 -8.93 -10.50 -21.32
N LEU A 136 -8.35 -11.02 -20.25
CA LEU A 136 -6.91 -10.99 -20.00
C LEU A 136 -6.32 -12.38 -20.17
N ASP A 137 -5.25 -12.51 -20.96
CA ASP A 137 -4.41 -13.72 -20.97
C ASP A 137 -3.65 -13.78 -19.64
N PHE A 138 -4.16 -14.59 -18.73
CA PHE A 138 -3.61 -14.73 -17.38
C PHE A 138 -2.20 -15.31 -17.40
N ALA A 139 -1.88 -16.23 -18.29
CA ALA A 139 -0.55 -16.85 -18.35
C ALA A 139 0.51 -15.82 -18.77
N ARG A 140 0.21 -14.98 -19.76
CA ARG A 140 1.09 -13.87 -20.17
C ARG A 140 1.21 -12.81 -19.06
N LEU A 141 0.10 -12.46 -18.41
CA LEU A 141 0.08 -11.52 -17.29
C LEU A 141 0.97 -12.01 -16.13
N ALA A 142 0.85 -13.28 -15.72
CA ALA A 142 1.65 -13.85 -14.65
C ALA A 142 3.15 -13.93 -15.01
N ARG A 143 3.50 -14.26 -16.26
CA ARG A 143 4.90 -14.22 -16.72
C ARG A 143 5.46 -12.81 -16.69
N ALA A 144 4.69 -11.82 -17.13
CA ALA A 144 5.08 -10.40 -17.07
C ALA A 144 5.36 -9.94 -15.64
N GLY A 145 4.57 -10.39 -14.66
CA GLY A 145 4.82 -10.10 -13.24
C GLY A 145 6.21 -10.56 -12.78
N ARG A 146 6.58 -11.80 -13.07
CA ARG A 146 7.89 -12.36 -12.72
C ARG A 146 9.08 -11.60 -13.33
N ALA A 147 8.88 -10.98 -14.49
CA ALA A 147 9.92 -10.21 -15.16
C ALA A 147 10.28 -8.89 -14.45
N PHE A 148 9.49 -8.46 -13.44
CA PHE A 148 9.82 -7.32 -12.57
C PHE A 148 10.63 -7.72 -11.34
N GLU A 149 10.80 -9.02 -11.05
CA GLU A 149 11.54 -9.48 -9.87
C GLU A 149 13.02 -9.17 -10.00
N GLY A 150 13.67 -8.91 -8.86
CA GLY A 150 15.08 -8.53 -8.80
C GLY A 150 15.31 -7.04 -8.57
N THR A 151 16.58 -6.63 -8.66
CA THR A 151 17.02 -5.24 -8.45
C THR A 151 17.13 -4.53 -9.80
N HIS A 152 16.29 -3.52 -9.99
CA HIS A 152 16.22 -2.74 -11.24
C HIS A 152 16.07 -1.24 -10.95
N ASP A 153 16.36 -0.42 -11.95
CA ASP A 153 15.92 0.98 -11.96
C ASP A 153 14.45 1.06 -12.42
N PHE A 154 13.55 1.35 -11.49
CA PHE A 154 12.11 1.41 -11.76
C PHE A 154 11.62 2.78 -12.23
N ALA A 155 12.50 3.65 -12.74
CA ALA A 155 12.11 4.94 -13.28
C ALA A 155 11.05 4.84 -14.39
N ALA A 156 11.10 3.78 -15.22
CA ALA A 156 10.14 3.53 -16.30
C ALA A 156 8.71 3.22 -15.81
N VAL A 157 8.52 2.86 -14.54
CA VAL A 157 7.20 2.55 -13.97
C VAL A 157 6.87 3.45 -12.77
N ARG A 158 7.40 4.67 -12.75
CA ARG A 158 7.02 5.68 -11.75
C ARG A 158 6.35 6.88 -12.40
N SER A 159 5.50 7.58 -11.65
CA SER A 159 5.03 8.91 -12.02
C SER A 159 6.00 9.99 -11.54
N VAL A 160 6.11 11.08 -12.31
CA VAL A 160 6.82 12.29 -11.91
C VAL A 160 6.01 13.02 -10.82
N GLY A 161 6.67 13.85 -9.99
CA GLY A 161 6.00 14.69 -8.99
C GLY A 161 6.38 14.40 -7.55
N THR A 162 7.25 13.40 -7.29
CA THR A 162 7.87 13.19 -5.97
C THR A 162 9.38 13.11 -6.08
N GLU A 163 10.07 13.83 -5.21
CA GLU A 163 11.52 13.69 -5.05
C GLU A 163 11.85 12.33 -4.43
N THR A 164 12.88 11.69 -4.96
CA THR A 164 13.44 10.46 -4.41
C THR A 164 14.95 10.46 -4.61
N ARG A 165 15.69 9.92 -3.64
CA ARG A 165 17.15 9.82 -3.71
C ARG A 165 17.61 8.85 -4.79
N THR A 166 16.85 7.79 -5.03
CA THR A 166 17.13 6.76 -6.03
C THR A 166 15.85 6.14 -6.56
N THR A 167 15.87 5.71 -7.82
CA THR A 167 14.79 4.96 -8.47
C THR A 167 15.05 3.45 -8.50
N VAL A 168 16.20 3.01 -7.98
CA VAL A 168 16.54 1.60 -7.85
C VAL A 168 15.76 1.00 -6.68
N ARG A 169 15.12 -0.16 -6.92
CA ARG A 169 14.39 -0.97 -5.91
C ARG A 169 14.68 -2.44 -6.14
N THR A 170 14.46 -3.22 -5.10
CA THR A 170 14.49 -4.68 -5.18
C THR A 170 13.08 -5.21 -5.01
N VAL A 171 12.50 -5.75 -6.07
CA VAL A 171 11.23 -6.49 -6.01
C VAL A 171 11.54 -7.95 -5.66
N HIS A 172 11.09 -8.38 -4.49
CA HIS A 172 11.33 -9.74 -3.97
C HIS A 172 10.43 -10.76 -4.65
N TRP A 173 9.18 -10.38 -4.94
CA TRP A 173 8.25 -11.17 -5.77
C TRP A 173 7.19 -10.28 -6.41
N CYS A 174 6.71 -10.71 -7.59
CA CYS A 174 5.53 -10.17 -8.26
C CYS A 174 4.71 -11.35 -8.79
N ARG A 175 3.69 -11.77 -8.03
CA ARG A 175 2.91 -12.98 -8.26
C ARG A 175 1.47 -12.64 -8.58
N ALA A 176 0.90 -13.35 -9.54
CA ALA A 176 -0.51 -13.26 -9.89
C ALA A 176 -1.23 -14.56 -9.58
N GLU A 177 -2.41 -14.47 -9.00
CA GLU A 177 -3.32 -15.58 -8.73
C GLU A 177 -4.68 -15.24 -9.31
N ARG A 178 -5.43 -16.27 -9.75
CA ARG A 178 -6.76 -16.11 -10.30
C ARG A 178 -7.74 -17.04 -9.61
N ASP A 179 -8.82 -16.46 -9.10
CA ASP A 179 -9.98 -17.17 -8.57
C ASP A 179 -11.23 -16.70 -9.31
N GLY A 180 -11.70 -17.53 -10.24
CA GLY A 180 -12.79 -17.16 -11.14
C GLY A 180 -12.50 -15.86 -11.89
N PRO A 181 -13.34 -14.81 -11.74
CA PRO A 181 -13.14 -13.52 -12.37
C PRO A 181 -12.15 -12.62 -11.61
N LEU A 182 -11.80 -12.94 -10.36
CA LEU A 182 -10.90 -12.15 -9.55
C LEU A 182 -9.45 -12.52 -9.83
N ILE A 183 -8.64 -11.52 -10.18
CA ILE A 183 -7.18 -11.64 -10.33
C ILE A 183 -6.54 -10.77 -9.23
N SER A 184 -5.72 -11.41 -8.39
CA SER A 184 -4.93 -10.76 -7.33
C SER A 184 -3.46 -10.75 -7.74
N ILE A 185 -2.84 -9.57 -7.75
CA ILE A 185 -1.42 -9.38 -8.10
C ILE A 185 -0.71 -8.85 -6.86
N ALA A 186 0.14 -9.68 -6.25
CA ALA A 186 0.94 -9.33 -5.08
C ALA A 186 2.35 -8.89 -5.52
N VAL A 187 2.77 -7.71 -5.11
CA VAL A 187 4.10 -7.17 -5.35
C VAL A 187 4.75 -6.83 -4.02
N CYS A 188 5.89 -7.45 -3.72
CA CYS A 188 6.68 -7.16 -2.53
C CYS A 188 8.04 -6.58 -2.90
N ALA A 189 8.45 -5.52 -2.21
CA ALA A 189 9.72 -4.84 -2.44
C ALA A 189 10.27 -4.20 -1.15
N ASP A 190 11.55 -3.85 -1.17
CA ASP A 190 12.21 -3.02 -0.15
C ASP A 190 11.62 -1.61 -0.05
N GLY A 191 10.98 -1.13 -1.11
CA GLY A 191 10.30 0.16 -1.19
C GLY A 191 9.62 0.37 -2.54
N PHE A 192 8.73 1.34 -2.60
CA PHE A 192 8.00 1.66 -3.82
C PHE A 192 8.13 3.13 -4.19
N LEU A 193 8.21 3.40 -5.49
CA LEU A 193 8.12 4.73 -6.06
C LEU A 193 6.66 5.15 -6.24
N TYR A 194 6.43 6.43 -6.47
CA TYR A 194 5.10 6.97 -6.71
C TYR A 194 4.42 6.26 -7.91
N ASN A 195 3.23 5.72 -7.68
CA ASN A 195 2.43 4.93 -8.62
C ASN A 195 3.10 3.64 -9.16
N MET A 196 4.24 3.20 -8.60
CA MET A 196 5.02 2.08 -9.15
C MET A 196 4.21 0.80 -9.32
N VAL A 197 3.51 0.33 -8.28
CA VAL A 197 2.71 -0.90 -8.36
C VAL A 197 1.62 -0.79 -9.42
N ARG A 198 0.91 0.32 -9.48
CA ARG A 198 -0.15 0.57 -10.46
C ARG A 198 0.37 0.59 -11.91
N ALA A 199 1.58 1.10 -12.13
CA ALA A 199 2.23 1.08 -13.43
C ALA A 199 2.79 -0.31 -13.79
N ILE A 200 3.30 -1.08 -12.82
CA ILE A 200 3.67 -2.49 -13.00
C ILE A 200 2.45 -3.28 -13.48
N VAL A 201 1.32 -3.17 -12.76
CA VAL A 201 0.08 -3.88 -13.12
C VAL A 201 -0.42 -3.46 -14.50
N GLY A 202 -0.38 -2.17 -14.84
CA GLY A 202 -0.73 -1.71 -16.19
C GLY A 202 0.17 -2.28 -17.28
N THR A 203 1.45 -2.46 -16.98
CA THR A 203 2.40 -3.10 -17.92
C THR A 203 2.10 -4.60 -18.07
N MET A 204 1.74 -5.30 -16.97
CA MET A 204 1.28 -6.69 -17.01
C MET A 204 -0.01 -6.84 -17.85
N VAL A 205 -0.94 -5.89 -17.73
CA VAL A 205 -2.16 -5.84 -18.57
C VAL A 205 -1.78 -5.65 -20.04
N TYR A 206 -0.84 -4.77 -20.38
CA TYR A 206 -0.37 -4.62 -21.76
C TYR A 206 0.32 -5.89 -22.28
N ALA A 207 1.07 -6.59 -21.45
CA ALA A 207 1.66 -7.87 -21.79
C ALA A 207 0.58 -8.93 -22.09
N SER A 208 -0.53 -8.95 -21.34
CA SER A 208 -1.64 -9.88 -21.58
C SER A 208 -2.30 -9.70 -22.94
N TYR A 209 -2.19 -8.51 -23.55
CA TYR A 209 -2.67 -8.23 -24.93
C TYR A 209 -1.62 -8.41 -26.02
N GLY A 210 -0.41 -8.83 -25.68
CA GLY A 210 0.69 -8.91 -26.63
C GLY A 210 1.27 -7.56 -27.08
N LYS A 211 0.94 -6.47 -26.39
CA LYS A 211 1.55 -5.14 -26.66
C LYS A 211 2.98 -5.03 -26.15
N ILE A 212 3.32 -5.82 -25.13
CA ILE A 212 4.65 -5.92 -24.52
C ILE A 212 4.94 -7.41 -24.36
N GLU A 213 6.10 -7.86 -24.81
CA GLU A 213 6.55 -9.22 -24.50
C GLU A 213 7.06 -9.29 -23.05
N PRO A 214 6.60 -10.29 -22.25
CA PRO A 214 7.03 -10.42 -20.87
C PRO A 214 8.57 -10.42 -20.71
N GLU A 215 9.27 -11.08 -21.59
CA GLU A 215 10.73 -11.23 -21.59
C GLU A 215 11.46 -9.91 -21.93
N ALA A 216 10.79 -8.95 -22.56
CA ALA A 216 11.34 -7.64 -22.88
C ALA A 216 11.29 -6.65 -21.70
N ILE A 217 10.56 -6.96 -20.63
CA ILE A 217 10.35 -6.04 -19.48
C ILE A 217 11.66 -5.58 -18.83
N PRO A 218 12.67 -6.44 -18.57
CA PRO A 218 13.93 -5.97 -17.99
C PRO A 218 14.66 -4.96 -18.87
N ALA A 219 14.69 -5.18 -20.20
CA ALA A 219 15.26 -4.23 -21.16
C ALA A 219 14.44 -2.90 -21.21
N LEU A 220 13.13 -3.01 -21.09
CA LEU A 220 12.23 -1.86 -21.05
C LEU A 220 12.46 -1.02 -19.77
N LEU A 221 12.64 -1.64 -18.61
CA LEU A 221 13.01 -0.94 -17.39
C LEU A 221 14.33 -0.18 -17.52
N ALA A 222 15.33 -0.78 -18.18
CA ALA A 222 16.63 -0.16 -18.41
C ALA A 222 16.57 1.12 -19.25
N THR A 223 15.52 1.32 -20.06
CA THR A 223 15.31 2.56 -20.83
C THR A 223 14.95 3.76 -19.96
N ARG A 224 14.40 3.53 -18.76
CA ARG A 224 13.82 4.56 -17.87
C ARG A 224 12.69 5.39 -18.50
N ASP A 225 12.16 4.97 -19.63
CA ASP A 225 11.11 5.70 -20.37
C ASP A 225 9.72 5.22 -19.97
N ARG A 226 8.98 6.06 -19.25
CA ARG A 226 7.60 5.79 -18.81
C ARG A 226 6.62 5.56 -19.96
N ARG A 227 6.89 6.11 -21.13
CA ARG A 227 6.02 6.00 -22.32
C ARG A 227 5.99 4.60 -22.91
N LEU A 228 7.00 3.78 -22.65
CA LEU A 228 7.14 2.41 -23.14
C LEU A 228 6.42 1.38 -22.26
N THR A 229 5.93 1.78 -21.10
CA THR A 229 5.24 0.92 -20.13
C THR A 229 3.73 1.07 -20.21
N GLY A 230 2.99 0.20 -19.50
CA GLY A 230 1.53 0.25 -19.43
C GLY A 230 0.99 1.45 -18.64
N PRO A 231 -0.32 1.71 -18.67
CA PRO A 231 -0.95 2.83 -17.97
C PRO A 231 -0.83 2.68 -16.46
N THR A 232 -0.94 3.79 -15.73
CA THR A 232 -1.16 3.75 -14.28
C THR A 232 -2.59 3.28 -14.01
N MET A 233 -2.75 2.08 -13.45
CA MET A 233 -4.06 1.50 -13.17
C MET A 233 -4.82 2.29 -12.09
N PRO A 234 -6.16 2.23 -12.09
CA PRO A 234 -7.00 2.92 -11.09
C PRO A 234 -6.62 2.58 -9.64
N PRO A 235 -6.77 3.51 -8.67
CA PRO A 235 -6.31 3.31 -7.30
C PRO A 235 -7.14 2.30 -6.48
N GLN A 236 -8.45 2.21 -6.72
CA GLN A 236 -9.39 1.40 -5.94
C GLN A 236 -9.12 -0.12 -5.97
N GLY A 237 -8.26 -0.59 -6.87
CA GLY A 237 -7.79 -1.97 -6.85
C GLY A 237 -6.59 -2.20 -5.94
N LEU A 238 -5.93 -1.15 -5.44
CA LEU A 238 -4.66 -1.24 -4.72
C LEU A 238 -4.83 -1.25 -3.21
N TYR A 239 -4.17 -2.21 -2.57
CA TYR A 239 -4.13 -2.39 -1.11
C TYR A 239 -2.69 -2.48 -0.63
N LEU A 240 -2.28 -1.67 0.36
CA LEU A 240 -1.14 -2.03 1.19
C LEU A 240 -1.54 -3.25 2.03
N ASN A 241 -1.01 -4.42 1.66
CA ASN A 241 -1.44 -5.70 2.21
C ASN A 241 -0.65 -6.07 3.46
N ARG A 242 0.66 -5.85 3.46
CA ARG A 242 1.55 -6.25 4.56
C ARG A 242 2.79 -5.38 4.62
N VAL A 243 3.31 -5.21 5.83
CA VAL A 243 4.56 -4.49 6.11
C VAL A 243 5.36 -5.33 7.11
N TRP A 244 6.67 -5.46 6.94
CA TRP A 244 7.53 -6.26 7.80
C TRP A 244 8.47 -5.38 8.63
N TYR A 245 8.62 -5.75 9.89
CA TYR A 245 9.50 -5.16 10.88
C TYR A 245 10.11 -6.27 11.73
N ASP A 246 11.17 -5.93 12.48
CA ASP A 246 11.72 -6.79 13.52
C ASP A 246 11.05 -6.58 14.88
N GLY A 247 11.28 -7.52 15.82
CA GLY A 247 10.86 -7.45 17.21
C GLY A 247 9.35 -7.37 17.43
N ALA A 248 8.94 -6.79 18.57
CA ALA A 248 7.54 -6.76 18.98
C ALA A 248 6.58 -6.12 17.96
N VAL A 249 7.05 -5.12 17.20
CA VAL A 249 6.24 -4.53 16.12
C VAL A 249 6.07 -5.52 14.98
N GLY A 250 7.11 -6.26 14.62
CA GLY A 250 7.03 -7.34 13.63
C GLY A 250 6.06 -8.43 14.05
N ASP A 251 6.11 -8.85 15.32
CA ASP A 251 5.19 -9.84 15.87
C ASP A 251 3.73 -9.38 15.78
N MET A 252 3.43 -8.14 16.17
CA MET A 252 2.09 -7.53 16.02
C MET A 252 1.64 -7.51 14.57
N MET A 253 2.50 -7.11 13.64
CA MET A 253 2.16 -7.01 12.21
C MET A 253 1.93 -8.38 11.56
N ASN A 254 2.50 -9.45 12.12
CA ASN A 254 2.39 -10.82 11.61
C ASN A 254 1.18 -11.60 12.14
N GLN A 255 0.53 -11.13 13.20
CA GLN A 255 -0.69 -11.77 13.71
C GLN A 255 -1.80 -11.79 12.64
N ALA A 256 -2.62 -12.84 12.65
CA ALA A 256 -3.67 -13.08 11.65
C ALA A 256 -4.74 -11.97 11.63
#